data_aa693ee71676cb648558985362c892ae
#
_entry.id   aa693ee71676cb648558985362c892ae
#
_cell.length_a   1.000
_cell.length_b   1.000
_cell.length_c   1.000
_cell.angle_alpha   90.00
_cell.angle_beta   90.00
_cell.angle_gamma   90.00
#
_symmetry.space_group_name_H-M   'P 1'
#
loop_
_entity.id
_entity.type
_entity.pdbx_description
1 polymer ?
#
loop_
_entity_poly.entity_id
_entity_poly.type
_entity_poly.pdbx_seq_one_letter_code
_entity_poly.pdbx_strand_id
1 'polypeptide(L)'
;MIHRKIQRSPARKIGYSGLLVALLLAAAMPAISADEKKTETIDATAMGTSTQLGKNVSVKVTIYHYSSPQDRQVLVDAFKKGQSKGLVDALAKMNAVGRIAITGTLGYDLSYIALIPSPTGRKIRFAANRQIRYGEAYNAGPSMAYDLTAGEFDLNDSDKSKSSGVLYPAAQLIINKQGQLQFELRKNPWKLVNIIDWNGAGSKE
;
A
#
# COMPACT_ATOMS: atom_id res chain seq x y z
N MET A 1 -76.17 31.69 46.81
CA MET A 1 -74.93 31.26 47.55
C MET A 1 -74.57 29.85 47.08
N ILE A 2 -73.56 29.75 46.18
CA ILE A 2 -73.18 28.48 45.59
C ILE A 2 -71.79 28.12 46.14
N HIS A 3 -71.70 27.10 47.00
CA HIS A 3 -70.43 26.60 47.46
C HIS A 3 -69.80 25.65 46.47
N ARG A 4 -68.66 26.09 45.80
CA ARG A 4 -67.82 25.21 45.01
C ARG A 4 -66.86 24.41 45.90
N LYS A 5 -67.07 23.11 45.91
CA LYS A 5 -66.16 22.11 46.52
C LYS A 5 -64.91 21.97 45.64
N ILE A 6 -63.76 22.29 46.19
CA ILE A 6 -62.46 22.06 45.55
C ILE A 6 -62.07 20.61 45.79
N GLN A 7 -62.01 19.83 44.72
CA GLN A 7 -61.59 18.43 44.78
C GLN A 7 -60.06 18.39 44.57
N ARG A 8 -59.37 17.96 45.65
CA ARG A 8 -57.90 17.76 45.59
C ARG A 8 -57.59 16.41 44.95
N SER A 9 -56.85 16.43 43.86
CA SER A 9 -56.31 15.26 43.15
C SER A 9 -55.15 14.65 43.93
N PRO A 10 -55.03 13.30 44.04
CA PRO A 10 -53.92 12.68 44.75
C PRO A 10 -52.65 12.70 43.92
N ALA A 11 -51.54 13.09 44.54
CA ALA A 11 -50.22 13.09 43.98
C ALA A 11 -49.78 11.65 43.61
N ARG A 12 -49.51 11.42 42.31
CA ARG A 12 -48.92 10.20 41.81
C ARG A 12 -47.43 10.17 42.20
N LYS A 13 -47.07 9.24 43.09
CA LYS A 13 -45.68 8.90 43.38
C LYS A 13 -45.08 8.20 42.14
N ILE A 14 -44.21 8.88 41.43
CA ILE A 14 -43.41 8.31 40.34
C ILE A 14 -42.25 7.56 40.99
N GLY A 15 -42.33 6.23 40.94
CA GLY A 15 -41.27 5.37 41.44
C GLY A 15 -40.01 5.43 40.56
N TYR A 16 -38.89 5.77 41.18
CA TYR A 16 -37.55 5.88 40.55
C TYR A 16 -36.92 4.53 40.17
N SER A 17 -37.67 3.43 40.17
CA SER A 17 -37.14 2.10 39.83
C SER A 17 -36.94 1.83 38.36
N GLY A 18 -37.50 2.66 37.44
CA GLY A 18 -37.37 2.46 36.00
C GLY A 18 -36.10 3.07 35.36
N LEU A 19 -35.48 4.03 36.06
CA LEU A 19 -34.34 4.77 35.47
C LEU A 19 -33.01 4.04 35.65
N LEU A 20 -32.87 3.17 36.63
CA LEU A 20 -31.62 2.43 36.90
C LEU A 20 -31.42 1.22 35.99
N VAL A 21 -32.50 0.65 35.43
CA VAL A 21 -32.44 -0.49 34.52
C VAL A 21 -32.08 -0.05 33.12
N ALA A 22 -32.45 1.18 32.70
CA ALA A 22 -32.10 1.71 31.36
C ALA A 22 -30.62 2.11 31.23
N LEU A 23 -29.94 2.40 32.35
CA LEU A 23 -28.51 2.80 32.32
C LEU A 23 -27.55 1.61 32.21
N LEU A 24 -27.99 0.41 32.61
CA LEU A 24 -27.20 -0.81 32.59
C LEU A 24 -27.23 -1.56 31.22
N LEU A 25 -28.19 -1.24 30.35
CA LEU A 25 -28.25 -1.82 29.00
C LEU A 25 -27.42 -1.06 27.94
N ALA A 26 -26.90 0.11 28.29
CA ALA A 26 -26.07 0.91 27.35
C ALA A 26 -24.58 0.54 27.37
N ALA A 27 -24.14 -0.41 28.19
CA ALA A 27 -22.72 -0.76 28.35
C ALA A 27 -22.26 -1.99 27.55
N ALA A 28 -23.11 -2.54 26.70
CA ALA A 28 -22.72 -3.64 25.80
C ALA A 28 -22.74 -3.19 24.32
N MET A 29 -22.07 -2.07 24.02
CA MET A 29 -21.58 -1.91 22.66
C MET A 29 -20.43 -2.91 22.50
N PRO A 30 -20.50 -3.85 21.52
CA PRO A 30 -19.33 -4.62 21.19
C PRO A 30 -18.25 -3.61 20.82
N ALA A 31 -17.12 -3.65 21.51
CA ALA A 31 -15.92 -3.00 21.02
C ALA A 31 -15.71 -3.54 19.61
N ILE A 32 -15.95 -2.71 18.60
CA ILE A 32 -15.49 -2.98 17.25
C ILE A 32 -13.98 -3.02 17.42
N SER A 33 -13.42 -4.23 17.54
CA SER A 33 -11.99 -4.44 17.35
C SER A 33 -11.69 -3.79 16.01
N ALA A 34 -11.01 -2.65 16.03
CA ALA A 34 -10.33 -2.17 14.84
C ALA A 34 -9.42 -3.34 14.45
N ASP A 35 -9.78 -4.00 13.37
CA ASP A 35 -8.96 -5.05 12.76
C ASP A 35 -7.59 -4.39 12.54
N GLU A 36 -6.61 -4.70 13.38
CA GLU A 36 -5.25 -4.21 13.22
C GLU A 36 -4.83 -4.69 11.84
N LYS A 37 -4.84 -3.80 10.86
CA LYS A 37 -4.42 -4.10 9.49
C LYS A 37 -3.01 -4.62 9.58
N LYS A 38 -2.88 -5.95 9.58
CA LYS A 38 -1.61 -6.64 9.72
C LYS A 38 -0.70 -6.19 8.59
N THR A 39 0.37 -5.48 8.94
CA THR A 39 1.40 -5.03 8.00
C THR A 39 2.07 -6.25 7.37
N GLU A 40 2.10 -6.30 6.05
CA GLU A 40 2.79 -7.35 5.31
C GLU A 40 4.24 -6.93 5.06
N THR A 41 5.20 -7.85 5.20
CA THR A 41 6.62 -7.60 4.94
C THR A 41 7.18 -8.65 3.99
N ILE A 42 7.86 -8.17 2.95
CA ILE A 42 8.52 -9.02 1.96
C ILE A 42 10.01 -8.65 1.94
N ASP A 43 10.86 -9.61 2.24
CA ASP A 43 12.31 -9.51 2.08
C ASP A 43 12.73 -10.15 0.76
N ALA A 44 13.72 -9.57 0.10
CA ALA A 44 14.30 -10.11 -1.12
C ALA A 44 15.77 -9.71 -1.28
N THR A 45 16.47 -10.41 -2.15
CA THR A 45 17.80 -10.01 -2.63
C THR A 45 17.64 -9.43 -4.04
N ALA A 46 17.99 -8.15 -4.21
CA ALA A 46 18.09 -7.56 -5.54
C ALA A 46 19.47 -7.88 -6.12
N MET A 47 19.48 -8.58 -7.24
CA MET A 47 20.68 -8.94 -7.99
C MET A 47 20.81 -8.02 -9.19
N GLY A 48 21.97 -7.35 -9.30
CA GLY A 48 22.27 -6.48 -10.43
C GLY A 48 22.36 -7.25 -11.75
N THR A 49 21.89 -6.64 -12.82
CA THR A 49 21.97 -7.18 -14.19
C THR A 49 22.88 -6.32 -15.07
N SER A 50 23.34 -6.85 -16.20
CA SER A 50 24.20 -6.16 -17.17
C SER A 50 25.44 -5.54 -16.50
N THR A 51 25.65 -4.25 -16.56
CA THR A 51 26.80 -3.53 -15.98
C THR A 51 26.91 -3.64 -14.46
N GLN A 52 25.86 -4.12 -13.77
CA GLN A 52 25.82 -4.33 -12.33
C GLN A 52 25.89 -5.80 -11.93
N LEU A 53 26.21 -6.69 -12.87
CA LEU A 53 26.32 -8.10 -12.63
C LEU A 53 27.28 -8.41 -11.46
N GLY A 54 26.85 -9.31 -10.55
CA GLY A 54 27.59 -9.68 -9.34
C GLY A 54 27.32 -8.76 -8.13
N LYS A 55 26.65 -7.63 -8.28
CA LYS A 55 26.23 -6.78 -7.17
C LYS A 55 24.90 -7.29 -6.60
N ASN A 56 24.84 -7.39 -5.29
CA ASN A 56 23.64 -7.82 -4.55
C ASN A 56 23.36 -6.83 -3.41
N VAL A 57 22.10 -6.52 -3.21
CA VAL A 57 21.64 -5.70 -2.07
C VAL A 57 20.36 -6.30 -1.50
N SER A 58 20.20 -6.26 -0.17
CA SER A 58 18.95 -6.65 0.45
C SER A 58 17.89 -5.57 0.24
N VAL A 59 16.69 -6.02 -0.05
CA VAL A 59 15.50 -5.17 -0.23
C VAL A 59 14.43 -5.67 0.72
N LYS A 60 13.81 -4.74 1.46
CA LYS A 60 12.65 -5.00 2.30
C LYS A 60 11.50 -4.12 1.83
N VAL A 61 10.38 -4.71 1.48
CA VAL A 61 9.13 -4.01 1.20
C VAL A 61 8.16 -4.26 2.33
N THR A 62 7.69 -3.16 2.93
CA THR A 62 6.66 -3.16 3.98
C THR A 62 5.39 -2.59 3.38
N ILE A 63 4.30 -3.33 3.44
CA ILE A 63 2.99 -2.97 2.91
C ILE A 63 2.07 -2.63 4.08
N TYR A 64 1.62 -1.39 4.16
CA TYR A 64 0.67 -0.95 5.18
C TYR A 64 -0.76 -1.28 4.77
N HIS A 65 -1.07 -1.08 3.49
CA HIS A 65 -2.32 -1.46 2.84
C HIS A 65 -2.16 -1.44 1.32
N TYR A 66 -3.05 -2.11 0.61
CA TYR A 66 -3.10 -2.06 -0.84
C TYR A 66 -3.89 -0.86 -1.32
N SER A 67 -3.48 -0.30 -2.45
CA SER A 67 -4.16 0.81 -3.12
C SER A 67 -5.52 0.38 -3.66
N SER A 68 -6.47 1.28 -3.61
CA SER A 68 -7.84 1.04 -4.08
C SER A 68 -7.96 1.13 -5.62
N PRO A 69 -9.06 0.63 -6.20
CA PRO A 69 -9.36 0.87 -7.61
C PRO A 69 -9.45 2.36 -7.98
N GLN A 70 -9.89 3.19 -7.04
CA GLN A 70 -9.96 4.66 -7.20
C GLN A 70 -8.56 5.26 -7.31
N ASP A 71 -7.61 4.85 -6.47
CA ASP A 71 -6.22 5.29 -6.55
C ASP A 71 -5.62 4.95 -7.91
N ARG A 72 -5.89 3.73 -8.41
CA ARG A 72 -5.49 3.31 -9.75
C ARG A 72 -6.08 4.22 -10.83
N GLN A 73 -7.36 4.58 -10.74
CA GLN A 73 -8.01 5.44 -11.71
C GLN A 73 -7.39 6.85 -11.73
N VAL A 74 -7.10 7.41 -10.56
CA VAL A 74 -6.40 8.71 -10.44
C VAL A 74 -5.06 8.67 -11.19
N LEU A 75 -4.28 7.61 -11.05
CA LEU A 75 -2.98 7.46 -11.72
C LEU A 75 -3.13 7.28 -13.24
N VAL A 76 -4.13 6.52 -13.70
CA VAL A 76 -4.44 6.36 -15.12
C VAL A 76 -4.82 7.70 -15.76
N ASP A 77 -5.67 8.49 -15.11
CA ASP A 77 -6.11 9.79 -15.63
C ASP A 77 -4.98 10.83 -15.59
N ALA A 78 -4.13 10.79 -14.57
CA ALA A 78 -2.95 11.63 -14.48
C ALA A 78 -1.95 11.31 -15.62
N PHE A 79 -1.75 10.02 -15.90
CA PHE A 79 -0.91 9.59 -17.01
C PHE A 79 -1.47 10.02 -18.37
N LYS A 80 -2.79 9.88 -18.59
CA LYS A 80 -3.44 10.35 -19.84
C LYS A 80 -3.25 11.84 -20.08
N LYS A 81 -3.27 12.66 -19.00
CA LYS A 81 -3.12 14.12 -19.08
C LYS A 81 -1.68 14.59 -19.23
N GLY A 82 -0.73 13.97 -18.56
CA GLY A 82 0.64 14.46 -18.41
C GLY A 82 1.73 13.42 -18.64
N GLN A 83 1.39 12.26 -19.20
CA GLN A 83 2.32 11.15 -19.44
C GLN A 83 3.06 10.77 -18.13
N SER A 84 4.33 10.37 -18.21
CA SER A 84 5.14 9.96 -17.05
C SER A 84 5.20 11.06 -15.98
N LYS A 85 5.35 12.32 -16.38
CA LYS A 85 5.39 13.44 -15.44
C LYS A 85 4.08 13.58 -14.68
N GLY A 86 2.94 13.52 -15.35
CA GLY A 86 1.62 13.55 -14.71
C GLY A 86 1.43 12.41 -13.72
N LEU A 87 1.90 11.21 -14.05
CA LEU A 87 1.90 10.05 -13.16
C LEU A 87 2.73 10.30 -11.89
N VAL A 88 3.97 10.79 -12.04
CA VAL A 88 4.87 11.07 -10.92
C VAL A 88 4.30 12.18 -10.03
N ASP A 89 3.77 13.24 -10.62
CA ASP A 89 3.11 14.35 -9.88
C ASP A 89 1.87 13.86 -9.09
N ALA A 90 1.12 12.90 -9.63
CA ALA A 90 -0.01 12.30 -8.92
C ALA A 90 0.45 11.40 -7.77
N LEU A 91 1.44 10.52 -8.01
CA LEU A 91 2.05 9.70 -6.97
C LEU A 91 2.60 10.55 -5.80
N ALA A 92 3.18 11.72 -6.11
CA ALA A 92 3.72 12.64 -5.10
C ALA A 92 2.66 13.23 -4.16
N LYS A 93 1.39 13.24 -4.58
CA LYS A 93 0.25 13.74 -3.79
C LYS A 93 -0.48 12.66 -3.03
N MET A 94 -0.20 11.40 -3.32
CA MET A 94 -0.80 10.26 -2.62
C MET A 94 -0.08 9.99 -1.30
N ASN A 95 -0.84 9.52 -0.32
CA ASN A 95 -0.27 9.05 0.94
C ASN A 95 0.57 7.78 0.71
N ALA A 96 1.56 7.56 1.56
CA ALA A 96 2.33 6.34 1.56
C ALA A 96 1.43 5.14 1.95
N VAL A 97 1.41 4.12 1.09
CA VAL A 97 0.71 2.84 1.32
C VAL A 97 1.68 1.73 1.73
N GLY A 98 2.95 2.03 1.71
CA GLY A 98 4.03 1.13 2.12
C GLY A 98 5.40 1.81 2.03
N ARG A 99 6.45 1.02 2.21
CA ARG A 99 7.84 1.50 2.19
C ARG A 99 8.76 0.45 1.57
N ILE A 100 9.74 0.88 0.80
CA ILE A 100 10.85 0.05 0.36
C ILE A 100 12.15 0.51 1.03
N ALA A 101 12.83 -0.38 1.71
CA ALA A 101 14.15 -0.15 2.29
C ALA A 101 15.19 -0.99 1.54
N ILE A 102 16.32 -0.38 1.24
CA ILE A 102 17.48 -1.03 0.62
C ILE A 102 18.64 -0.88 1.58
N THR A 103 19.46 -1.91 1.71
CA THR A 103 20.63 -1.88 2.60
C THR A 103 21.43 -0.59 2.43
N GLY A 104 21.68 0.09 3.53
CA GLY A 104 22.43 1.35 3.57
C GLY A 104 21.61 2.60 3.24
N THR A 105 20.27 2.48 3.15
CA THR A 105 19.37 3.62 2.94
C THR A 105 18.33 3.73 4.06
N LEU A 106 17.78 4.95 4.25
CA LEU A 106 16.63 5.16 5.14
C LEU A 106 15.33 4.58 4.58
N GLY A 107 15.33 4.11 3.32
CA GLY A 107 14.16 3.65 2.60
C GLY A 107 13.36 4.78 1.95
N TYR A 108 12.37 4.38 1.17
CA TYR A 108 11.54 5.24 0.32
C TYR A 108 10.08 4.86 0.49
N ASP A 109 9.21 5.86 0.57
CA ASP A 109 7.78 5.64 0.63
C ASP A 109 7.25 5.14 -0.72
N LEU A 110 6.34 4.18 -0.68
CA LEU A 110 5.62 3.66 -1.83
C LEU A 110 4.24 4.31 -1.82
N SER A 111 3.94 5.07 -2.87
CA SER A 111 2.66 5.77 -3.01
C SER A 111 1.58 4.90 -3.64
N TYR A 112 1.94 3.77 -4.24
CA TYR A 112 1.01 2.84 -4.88
C TYR A 112 1.48 1.40 -4.71
N ILE A 113 0.58 0.52 -4.25
CA ILE A 113 0.81 -0.91 -4.17
C ILE A 113 -0.47 -1.63 -4.59
N ALA A 114 -0.40 -2.45 -5.63
CA ALA A 114 -1.53 -3.24 -6.13
C ALA A 114 -1.30 -4.73 -5.90
N LEU A 115 -2.35 -5.40 -5.44
CA LEU A 115 -2.45 -6.85 -5.38
C LEU A 115 -3.19 -7.36 -6.61
N ILE A 116 -2.59 -8.29 -7.34
CA ILE A 116 -3.16 -8.87 -8.57
C ILE A 116 -3.15 -10.39 -8.41
N PRO A 117 -4.31 -11.06 -8.41
CA PRO A 117 -4.37 -12.51 -8.41
C PRO A 117 -3.63 -13.10 -9.62
N SER A 118 -2.94 -14.22 -9.42
CA SER A 118 -2.32 -14.99 -10.49
C SER A 118 -2.66 -16.48 -10.34
N PRO A 119 -2.54 -17.30 -11.40
CA PRO A 119 -2.90 -18.72 -11.33
C PRO A 119 -2.07 -19.52 -10.30
N THR A 120 -0.87 -19.09 -9.99
CA THR A 120 0.06 -19.75 -9.07
C THR A 120 0.17 -19.09 -7.72
N GLY A 121 -0.55 -17.98 -7.50
CA GLY A 121 -0.47 -17.20 -6.27
C GLY A 121 -0.90 -15.76 -6.49
N ARG A 122 0.00 -14.79 -6.32
CA ARG A 122 -0.31 -13.37 -6.42
C ARG A 122 0.86 -12.56 -6.91
N LYS A 123 0.55 -11.45 -7.59
CA LYS A 123 1.54 -10.43 -7.97
C LYS A 123 1.33 -9.18 -7.14
N ILE A 124 2.41 -8.59 -6.69
CA ILE A 124 2.41 -7.33 -5.98
C ILE A 124 3.19 -6.32 -6.80
N ARG A 125 2.50 -5.32 -7.35
CA ARG A 125 3.12 -4.21 -8.07
C ARG A 125 3.20 -3.00 -7.18
N PHE A 126 4.32 -2.31 -7.20
CA PHE A 126 4.51 -1.12 -6.40
C PHE A 126 5.19 0.00 -7.19
N ALA A 127 4.94 1.24 -6.77
CA ALA A 127 5.55 2.42 -7.37
C ALA A 127 5.83 3.51 -6.32
N ALA A 128 6.91 4.26 -6.57
CA ALA A 128 7.28 5.47 -5.87
C ALA A 128 7.54 6.62 -6.84
N ASN A 129 7.28 7.83 -6.40
CA ASN A 129 7.41 9.07 -7.17
C ASN A 129 8.85 9.60 -7.27
N ARG A 130 9.84 8.75 -7.05
CA ARG A 130 11.26 9.13 -7.09
C ARG A 130 12.15 7.95 -7.43
N GLN A 131 13.35 8.26 -7.91
CA GLN A 131 14.38 7.26 -8.11
C GLN A 131 14.87 6.70 -6.77
N ILE A 132 15.02 5.39 -6.71
CA ILE A 132 15.76 4.74 -5.62
C ILE A 132 17.24 4.79 -5.97
N ARG A 133 18.05 5.40 -5.10
CA ARG A 133 19.48 5.55 -5.31
C ARG A 133 20.25 4.47 -4.56
N TYR A 134 20.87 3.58 -5.30
CA TYR A 134 21.83 2.58 -4.82
C TYR A 134 22.69 2.07 -5.98
N GLY A 135 23.82 1.49 -5.68
CA GLY A 135 24.76 1.03 -6.71
C GLY A 135 25.15 2.17 -7.68
N GLU A 136 25.05 1.95 -8.98
CA GLU A 136 25.36 2.96 -10.00
C GLU A 136 24.40 4.16 -9.97
N ALA A 137 23.16 3.97 -9.53
CA ALA A 137 22.19 5.06 -9.41
C ALA A 137 22.58 6.06 -8.31
N TYR A 138 23.41 5.67 -7.35
CA TYR A 138 23.90 6.56 -6.31
C TYR A 138 24.84 7.65 -6.91
N ASN A 139 25.68 7.29 -7.85
CA ASN A 139 26.66 8.17 -8.47
C ASN A 139 26.13 8.92 -9.71
N ALA A 140 24.97 8.54 -10.22
CA ALA A 140 24.33 9.23 -11.33
C ALA A 140 23.57 10.45 -10.82
N GLY A 141 23.81 11.62 -11.39
CA GLY A 141 23.05 12.83 -11.10
C GLY A 141 21.53 12.61 -11.24
N PRO A 142 20.69 13.40 -10.56
CA PRO A 142 19.24 13.32 -10.70
C PRO A 142 18.86 13.57 -12.17
N SER A 143 17.87 12.84 -12.65
CA SER A 143 17.25 13.10 -13.95
C SER A 143 15.75 13.24 -13.74
N MET A 144 15.24 14.40 -14.04
CA MET A 144 13.81 14.70 -13.90
C MET A 144 12.91 13.91 -14.87
N ALA A 145 13.49 13.22 -15.86
CA ALA A 145 12.72 12.41 -16.79
C ALA A 145 12.43 10.98 -16.27
N TYR A 146 13.26 10.48 -15.34
CA TYR A 146 13.18 9.10 -14.83
C TYR A 146 12.91 9.07 -13.33
N ASP A 147 11.92 9.85 -12.87
CA ASP A 147 11.59 10.04 -11.46
C ASP A 147 10.62 8.97 -10.92
N LEU A 148 10.48 7.84 -11.62
CA LEU A 148 9.65 6.72 -11.20
C LEU A 148 10.55 5.55 -10.76
N THR A 149 10.23 4.98 -9.60
CA THR A 149 10.62 3.62 -9.26
C THR A 149 9.40 2.74 -9.36
N ALA A 150 9.55 1.59 -9.99
CA ALA A 150 8.51 0.57 -10.04
C ALA A 150 9.09 -0.81 -9.75
N GLY A 151 8.27 -1.73 -9.26
CA GLY A 151 8.66 -3.11 -9.09
C GLY A 151 7.47 -4.04 -9.06
N GLU A 152 7.77 -5.33 -9.20
CA GLU A 152 6.79 -6.40 -9.14
C GLU A 152 7.41 -7.59 -8.40
N PHE A 153 6.65 -8.17 -7.48
CA PHE A 153 6.84 -9.53 -7.00
C PHE A 153 5.83 -10.44 -7.67
N ASP A 154 6.26 -11.61 -8.12
CA ASP A 154 5.42 -12.72 -8.54
C ASP A 154 5.59 -13.84 -7.51
N LEU A 155 4.63 -13.91 -6.58
CA LEU A 155 4.69 -14.82 -5.44
C LEU A 155 3.96 -16.12 -5.80
N ASN A 156 4.65 -17.24 -5.61
CA ASN A 156 4.10 -18.55 -5.83
C ASN A 156 3.71 -19.15 -4.48
N ASP A 157 2.40 -19.40 -4.27
CA ASP A 157 1.88 -19.87 -2.99
C ASP A 157 2.18 -21.37 -2.77
N SER A 158 2.23 -22.16 -3.85
CA SER A 158 2.47 -23.60 -3.78
C SER A 158 3.94 -23.96 -3.70
N ASP A 159 4.83 -23.13 -4.28
CA ASP A 159 6.27 -23.34 -4.27
C ASP A 159 6.99 -22.00 -4.16
N LYS A 160 7.27 -21.59 -2.93
CA LYS A 160 7.88 -20.29 -2.63
C LYS A 160 9.25 -20.11 -3.31
N SER A 161 9.96 -21.21 -3.65
CA SER A 161 11.24 -21.15 -4.36
C SER A 161 11.11 -20.63 -5.80
N LYS A 162 9.90 -20.70 -6.37
CA LYS A 162 9.58 -20.18 -7.71
C LYS A 162 9.13 -18.71 -7.70
N SER A 163 9.02 -18.12 -6.52
CA SER A 163 8.75 -16.69 -6.42
C SER A 163 9.90 -15.90 -7.03
N SER A 164 9.54 -14.86 -7.78
CA SER A 164 10.49 -14.01 -8.49
C SER A 164 10.02 -12.56 -8.47
N GLY A 165 10.88 -11.64 -8.89
CA GLY A 165 10.48 -10.25 -9.00
C GLY A 165 11.49 -9.42 -9.79
N VAL A 166 11.11 -8.17 -9.99
CA VAL A 166 11.92 -7.18 -10.68
C VAL A 166 11.77 -5.81 -10.03
N LEU A 167 12.87 -5.06 -9.97
CA LEU A 167 12.91 -3.69 -9.51
C LEU A 167 13.52 -2.80 -10.59
N TYR A 168 12.80 -1.74 -10.95
CA TYR A 168 13.20 -0.67 -11.86
C TYR A 168 13.51 0.58 -11.04
N PRO A 169 14.78 0.85 -10.69
CA PRO A 169 15.13 1.90 -9.73
C PRO A 169 15.01 3.32 -10.30
N ALA A 170 15.05 3.47 -11.62
CA ALA A 170 14.91 4.74 -12.31
C ALA A 170 14.30 4.50 -13.68
N ALA A 171 13.04 4.82 -13.83
CA ALA A 171 12.24 4.55 -15.02
C ALA A 171 11.34 5.75 -15.35
N GLN A 172 10.83 5.77 -16.58
CA GLN A 172 9.64 6.52 -16.95
C GLN A 172 8.66 5.61 -17.67
N LEU A 173 7.38 5.90 -17.56
CA LEU A 173 6.33 5.19 -18.27
C LEU A 173 6.02 5.94 -19.55
N ILE A 174 6.16 5.28 -20.71
CA ILE A 174 5.90 5.88 -22.02
C ILE A 174 4.90 5.06 -22.83
N ILE A 175 4.32 5.69 -23.84
CA ILE A 175 3.60 5.00 -24.91
C ILE A 175 4.56 4.88 -26.09
N ASN A 176 4.85 3.66 -26.51
CA ASN A 176 5.72 3.42 -27.64
C ASN A 176 5.04 3.75 -28.99
N LYS A 177 5.78 3.61 -30.09
CA LYS A 177 5.26 3.90 -31.44
C LYS A 177 4.09 3.02 -31.86
N GLN A 178 3.91 1.87 -31.22
CA GLN A 178 2.82 0.93 -31.41
C GLN A 178 1.60 1.21 -30.50
N GLY A 179 1.63 2.29 -29.72
CA GLY A 179 0.57 2.64 -28.79
C GLY A 179 0.54 1.81 -27.49
N GLN A 180 1.60 1.07 -27.19
CA GLN A 180 1.69 0.21 -26.00
C GLN A 180 2.42 0.93 -24.87
N LEU A 181 1.96 0.71 -23.64
CA LEU A 181 2.65 1.17 -22.44
C LEU A 181 3.91 0.34 -22.21
N GLN A 182 5.03 1.01 -22.02
CA GLN A 182 6.30 0.39 -21.65
C GLN A 182 7.11 1.25 -20.69
N PHE A 183 7.99 0.61 -19.92
CA PHE A 183 9.01 1.34 -19.18
C PHE A 183 10.19 1.67 -20.09
N GLU A 184 10.57 2.92 -20.11
CA GLU A 184 11.88 3.34 -20.56
C GLU A 184 12.80 3.45 -19.35
N LEU A 185 13.95 2.79 -19.39
CA LEU A 185 14.82 2.59 -18.25
C LEU A 185 16.10 3.41 -18.39
N ARG A 186 16.41 4.22 -17.39
CA ARG A 186 17.71 4.87 -17.29
C ARG A 186 18.78 3.93 -16.75
N LYS A 187 18.38 2.99 -15.89
CA LYS A 187 19.23 2.01 -15.23
C LYS A 187 18.70 0.61 -15.46
N ASN A 188 19.61 -0.34 -15.59
CA ASN A 188 19.25 -1.74 -15.73
C ASN A 188 18.33 -2.19 -14.58
N PRO A 189 17.35 -3.05 -14.88
CA PRO A 189 16.49 -3.62 -13.85
C PRO A 189 17.32 -4.54 -12.94
N TRP A 190 16.87 -4.69 -11.70
CA TRP A 190 17.41 -5.66 -10.76
C TRP A 190 16.44 -6.82 -10.62
N LYS A 191 16.97 -8.04 -10.68
CA LYS A 191 16.18 -9.24 -10.37
C LYS A 191 16.00 -9.33 -8.87
N LEU A 192 14.77 -9.60 -8.42
CA LEU A 192 14.47 -9.91 -7.03
C LEU A 192 14.38 -11.42 -6.88
N VAL A 193 15.23 -11.96 -6.03
CA VAL A 193 15.34 -13.40 -5.73
C VAL A 193 15.38 -13.62 -4.22
N ASN A 194 15.35 -14.88 -3.77
CA ASN A 194 15.34 -15.25 -2.35
C ASN A 194 14.22 -14.49 -1.61
N ILE A 195 13.02 -14.51 -2.21
CA ILE A 195 11.87 -13.75 -1.73
C ILE A 195 11.27 -14.49 -0.54
N ILE A 196 11.14 -13.78 0.60
CA ILE A 196 10.49 -14.25 1.81
C ILE A 196 9.33 -13.33 2.13
N ASP A 197 8.12 -13.86 2.04
CA ASP A 197 6.89 -13.19 2.44
C ASP A 197 6.52 -13.63 3.86
N TRP A 198 6.72 -12.74 4.83
CA TRP A 198 6.60 -13.06 6.26
C TRP A 198 5.16 -13.15 6.76
N ASN A 199 4.25 -12.37 6.18
CA ASN A 199 2.89 -12.21 6.67
C ASN A 199 1.83 -12.29 5.56
N GLY A 200 2.19 -12.87 4.44
CA GLY A 200 1.28 -12.99 3.30
C GLY A 200 0.22 -14.06 3.48
N ALA A 201 -0.74 -14.10 2.57
CA ALA A 201 -1.88 -15.02 2.55
C ALA A 201 -1.49 -16.51 2.36
N GLY A 202 -0.41 -16.97 2.89
CA GLY A 202 0.07 -18.36 2.88
C GLY A 202 0.90 -18.70 4.12
N SER A 203 1.18 -17.74 4.99
CA SER A 203 1.80 -17.99 6.29
C SER A 203 0.72 -18.46 7.29
N LYS A 204 0.22 -19.69 7.09
CA LYS A 204 -0.43 -20.43 8.17
C LYS A 204 0.71 -21.01 9.02
N GLU A 205 0.76 -20.60 10.30
CA GLU A 205 1.47 -21.31 11.35
C GLU A 205 1.00 -22.77 11.45
#